data_e424c30f0be15de22297afa5a5a44795
#
_entry.id   e424c30f0be15de22297afa5a5a44795
#
_cell.length_a   1.000
_cell.length_b   1.000
_cell.length_c   1.000
_cell.angle_alpha   90.00
_cell.angle_beta   90.00
_cell.angle_gamma   90.00
#
_symmetry.space_group_name_H-M   'P 1'
#
loop_
_entity.id
_entity.type
_entity.pdbx_description
1 polymer ?
#
loop_
_entity_poly.entity_id
_entity_poly.type
_entity_poly.pdbx_seq_one_letter_code
_entity_poly.pdbx_strand_id
1 'polypeptide(L)'
;MADSKQSGDDALRVSVLSEALPYIQHFAGRRIVVKYGGAAMAHAELRDAVFRDLALLACVGVQPVVVHGGGPEINQWLRRLEIPAEFRDGLRVTDADTMDVVEMVLVGRVNKQIVNGLNRLGARAVGLSGSDGGLVEARPWGDGSHGLVGDVARVNPDVLEPLLERGYVPVISSVAATPEDGKAHNINADTVAGEVAACLLYTSDAADESVSV
;
A
#
# COMPACT_ATOMS: atom_id res chain seq x y z
N MET A 1 8.07 -15.09 45.40
CA MET A 1 7.49 -15.90 44.29
C MET A 1 7.05 -15.04 43.10
N ALA A 2 6.77 -13.75 43.20
CA ALA A 2 6.47 -12.87 42.06
C ALA A 2 7.73 -12.49 41.25
N ASP A 3 8.87 -12.28 41.91
CA ASP A 3 10.14 -11.81 41.33
C ASP A 3 10.78 -12.87 40.38
N SER A 4 10.64 -14.17 40.65
CA SER A 4 11.21 -15.22 39.82
C SER A 4 10.45 -15.45 38.52
N LYS A 5 9.14 -15.18 38.49
CA LYS A 5 8.33 -15.26 37.28
C LYS A 5 8.65 -14.08 36.34
N GLN A 6 8.85 -12.88 36.87
CA GLN A 6 9.21 -11.68 36.13
C GLN A 6 10.59 -11.82 35.47
N SER A 7 11.58 -12.33 36.22
CA SER A 7 12.94 -12.58 35.66
C SER A 7 12.97 -13.61 34.55
N GLY A 8 12.12 -14.68 34.61
CA GLY A 8 12.01 -15.67 33.54
C GLY A 8 11.36 -15.10 32.26
N ASP A 9 10.36 -14.24 32.42
CA ASP A 9 9.65 -13.59 31.32
C ASP A 9 10.54 -12.55 30.60
N ASP A 10 11.35 -11.83 31.36
CA ASP A 10 12.31 -10.86 30.82
C ASP A 10 13.47 -11.56 30.07
N ALA A 11 13.98 -12.67 30.58
CA ALA A 11 15.00 -13.48 29.89
C ALA A 11 14.48 -14.05 28.56
N LEU A 12 13.22 -14.51 28.54
CA LEU A 12 12.57 -14.98 27.32
C LEU A 12 12.43 -13.85 26.28
N ARG A 13 12.00 -12.67 26.69
CA ARG A 13 11.89 -11.49 25.79
C ARG A 13 13.23 -11.10 25.18
N VAL A 14 14.29 -11.08 25.99
CA VAL A 14 15.65 -10.80 25.51
C VAL A 14 16.11 -11.87 24.51
N SER A 15 15.83 -13.16 24.78
CA SER A 15 16.16 -14.26 23.86
C SER A 15 15.47 -14.09 22.51
N VAL A 16 14.17 -13.81 22.50
CA VAL A 16 13.38 -13.59 21.25
C VAL A 16 13.93 -12.41 20.44
N LEU A 17 14.25 -11.30 21.12
CA LEU A 17 14.83 -10.12 20.45
C LEU A 17 16.23 -10.43 19.89
N SER A 18 17.04 -11.23 20.59
CA SER A 18 18.38 -11.65 20.14
C SER A 18 18.27 -12.57 18.90
N GLU A 19 17.29 -13.46 18.85
CA GLU A 19 17.01 -14.29 17.67
C GLU A 19 16.53 -13.46 16.47
N ALA A 20 15.78 -12.39 16.70
CA ALA A 20 15.30 -11.50 15.65
C ALA A 20 16.40 -10.58 15.08
N LEU A 21 17.46 -10.30 15.83
CA LEU A 21 18.49 -9.32 15.47
C LEU A 21 19.13 -9.54 14.10
N PRO A 22 19.54 -10.77 13.70
CA PRO A 22 20.11 -10.99 12.37
C PRO A 22 19.12 -10.66 11.23
N TYR A 23 17.83 -10.94 11.43
CA TYR A 23 16.81 -10.60 10.44
C TYR A 23 16.60 -9.09 10.36
N ILE A 24 16.53 -8.41 11.51
CA ILE A 24 16.41 -6.95 11.57
C ILE A 24 17.60 -6.30 10.83
N GLN A 25 18.82 -6.75 11.07
CA GLN A 25 20.02 -6.24 10.40
C GLN A 25 20.01 -6.52 8.90
N HIS A 26 19.54 -7.70 8.49
CA HIS A 26 19.47 -8.09 7.08
C HIS A 26 18.45 -7.26 6.28
N PHE A 27 17.29 -6.94 6.90
CA PHE A 27 16.22 -6.22 6.24
C PHE A 27 16.23 -4.70 6.48
N ALA A 28 17.07 -4.19 7.38
CA ALA A 28 17.22 -2.75 7.59
C ALA A 28 17.65 -2.05 6.29
N GLY A 29 16.93 -0.98 5.92
CA GLY A 29 17.12 -0.25 4.67
C GLY A 29 16.49 -0.91 3.43
N ARG A 30 16.00 -2.15 3.52
CA ARG A 30 15.34 -2.80 2.39
C ARG A 30 13.93 -2.26 2.17
N ARG A 31 13.56 -2.10 0.90
CA ARG A 31 12.22 -1.69 0.47
C ARG A 31 11.32 -2.92 0.36
N ILE A 32 10.15 -2.86 0.97
CA ILE A 32 9.17 -3.95 0.93
C ILE A 32 7.82 -3.38 0.53
N VAL A 33 7.24 -3.87 -0.57
CA VAL A 33 5.89 -3.50 -0.98
C VAL A 33 4.89 -4.49 -0.39
N VAL A 34 3.93 -3.96 0.34
CA VAL A 34 2.87 -4.75 1.01
C VAL A 34 1.53 -4.39 0.39
N LYS A 35 0.89 -5.35 -0.27
CA LYS A 35 -0.48 -5.18 -0.72
C LYS A 35 -1.45 -5.41 0.44
N TYR A 36 -2.27 -4.41 0.75
CA TYR A 36 -3.28 -4.45 1.80
C TYR A 36 -4.69 -4.46 1.21
N GLY A 37 -5.48 -5.50 1.55
CA GLY A 37 -6.83 -5.65 1.01
C GLY A 37 -7.54 -6.90 1.51
N GLY A 38 -8.71 -7.19 0.95
CA GLY A 38 -9.47 -8.40 1.22
C GLY A 38 -9.87 -8.57 2.70
N ALA A 39 -9.64 -9.75 3.25
CA ALA A 39 -10.03 -10.12 4.61
C ALA A 39 -9.41 -9.22 5.70
N ALA A 40 -8.17 -8.74 5.48
CA ALA A 40 -7.49 -7.86 6.42
C ALA A 40 -8.18 -6.49 6.58
N MET A 41 -8.91 -6.04 5.55
CA MET A 41 -9.74 -4.83 5.64
C MET A 41 -11.08 -5.07 6.33
N ALA A 42 -11.66 -6.26 6.14
CA ALA A 42 -13.00 -6.59 6.61
C ALA A 42 -13.07 -6.80 8.15
N HIS A 43 -11.97 -7.23 8.77
CA HIS A 43 -11.91 -7.57 10.19
C HIS A 43 -11.02 -6.60 10.97
N ALA A 44 -11.59 -5.94 11.99
CA ALA A 44 -10.88 -4.93 12.78
C ALA A 44 -9.62 -5.48 13.45
N GLU A 45 -9.66 -6.69 14.00
CA GLU A 45 -8.53 -7.33 14.66
C GLU A 45 -7.36 -7.60 13.70
N LEU A 46 -7.67 -8.09 12.48
CA LEU A 46 -6.66 -8.33 11.44
C LEU A 46 -6.06 -7.02 10.93
N ARG A 47 -6.89 -6.00 10.74
CA ARG A 47 -6.43 -4.65 10.38
C ARG A 47 -5.44 -4.11 11.41
N ASP A 48 -5.79 -4.19 12.69
CA ASP A 48 -4.96 -3.65 13.76
C ASP A 48 -3.67 -4.47 13.93
N ALA A 49 -3.68 -5.78 13.64
CA ALA A 49 -2.48 -6.61 13.57
C ALA A 49 -1.56 -6.16 12.44
N VAL A 50 -2.09 -6.05 11.20
CA VAL A 50 -1.30 -5.59 10.03
C VAL A 50 -0.69 -4.21 10.28
N PHE A 51 -1.43 -3.27 10.89
CA PHE A 51 -0.89 -1.95 11.17
C PHE A 51 0.25 -2.00 12.20
N ARG A 52 0.15 -2.86 13.24
CA ARG A 52 1.26 -3.08 14.18
C ARG A 52 2.48 -3.66 13.51
N ASP A 53 2.30 -4.64 12.62
CA ASP A 53 3.40 -5.27 11.88
C ASP A 53 4.11 -4.27 10.96
N LEU A 54 3.34 -3.45 10.22
CA LEU A 54 3.90 -2.39 9.37
C LEU A 54 4.64 -1.32 10.18
N ALA A 55 4.08 -0.91 11.32
CA ALA A 55 4.74 0.04 12.22
C ALA A 55 6.03 -0.54 12.83
N LEU A 56 6.03 -1.84 13.17
CA LEU A 56 7.23 -2.54 13.62
C LEU A 56 8.30 -2.58 12.52
N LEU A 57 7.94 -2.95 11.29
CA LEU A 57 8.88 -2.96 10.16
C LEU A 57 9.52 -1.58 9.97
N ALA A 58 8.72 -0.52 9.97
CA ALA A 58 9.23 0.84 9.86
C ALA A 58 10.14 1.22 11.05
N CYS A 59 9.78 0.81 12.26
CA CYS A 59 10.54 1.08 13.49
C CYS A 59 11.93 0.41 13.47
N VAL A 60 12.05 -0.79 12.91
CA VAL A 60 13.33 -1.53 12.82
C VAL A 60 14.16 -1.17 11.58
N GLY A 61 13.74 -0.14 10.83
CA GLY A 61 14.52 0.41 9.72
C GLY A 61 14.21 -0.20 8.34
N VAL A 62 13.21 -1.08 8.23
CA VAL A 62 12.67 -1.50 6.93
C VAL A 62 11.89 -0.33 6.32
N GLN A 63 11.86 -0.24 5.00
CA GLN A 63 11.15 0.80 4.25
C GLN A 63 9.86 0.23 3.61
N PRO A 64 8.75 0.08 4.37
CA PRO A 64 7.52 -0.47 3.83
C PRO A 64 6.80 0.55 2.93
N VAL A 65 6.31 0.08 1.79
CA VAL A 65 5.38 0.78 0.90
C VAL A 65 4.07 0.00 0.89
N VAL A 66 2.98 0.65 1.25
CA VAL A 66 1.66 0.00 1.30
C VAL A 66 0.87 0.35 0.05
N VAL A 67 0.41 -0.66 -0.69
CA VAL A 67 -0.54 -0.48 -1.80
C VAL A 67 -1.87 -1.08 -1.39
N HIS A 68 -2.96 -0.34 -1.55
CA HIS A 68 -4.27 -0.82 -1.13
C HIS A 68 -5.35 -0.66 -2.18
N GLY A 69 -6.33 -1.56 -2.13
CA GLY A 69 -7.63 -1.44 -2.76
C GLY A 69 -8.71 -1.07 -1.72
N GLY A 70 -9.95 -1.49 -1.94
CA GLY A 70 -11.07 -1.23 -1.03
C GLY A 70 -12.42 -1.68 -1.61
N GLY A 71 -12.44 -2.82 -2.30
CA GLY A 71 -13.64 -3.34 -2.94
C GLY A 71 -14.87 -3.44 -2.02
N PRO A 72 -14.76 -3.95 -0.79
CA PRO A 72 -15.87 -3.99 0.15
C PRO A 72 -16.45 -2.62 0.49
N GLU A 73 -15.60 -1.63 0.74
CA GLU A 73 -15.98 -0.25 1.04
C GLU A 73 -16.64 0.41 -0.17
N ILE A 74 -16.09 0.23 -1.37
CA ILE A 74 -16.70 0.71 -2.62
C ILE A 74 -18.11 0.12 -2.76
N ASN A 75 -18.27 -1.21 -2.59
CA ASN A 75 -19.59 -1.86 -2.66
C ASN A 75 -20.57 -1.29 -1.64
N GLN A 76 -20.10 -0.96 -0.44
CA GLN A 76 -20.94 -0.37 0.59
C GLN A 76 -21.46 1.02 0.17
N TRP A 77 -20.58 1.84 -0.42
CA TRP A 77 -20.95 3.18 -0.86
C TRP A 77 -21.81 3.17 -2.12
N LEU A 78 -21.54 2.32 -3.11
CA LEU A 78 -22.39 2.14 -4.29
C LEU A 78 -23.82 1.76 -3.88
N ARG A 79 -23.98 0.82 -2.93
CA ARG A 79 -25.30 0.46 -2.40
C ARG A 79 -26.02 1.63 -1.71
N ARG A 80 -25.28 2.48 -0.95
CA ARG A 80 -25.86 3.66 -0.29
C ARG A 80 -26.32 4.72 -1.27
N LEU A 81 -25.66 4.82 -2.41
CA LEU A 81 -25.97 5.77 -3.49
C LEU A 81 -26.89 5.18 -4.53
N GLU A 82 -27.36 3.93 -4.33
CA GLU A 82 -28.25 3.21 -5.25
C GLU A 82 -27.64 3.03 -6.66
N ILE A 83 -26.30 3.00 -6.76
CA ILE A 83 -25.56 2.74 -7.99
C ILE A 83 -25.33 1.23 -8.11
N PRO A 84 -25.73 0.58 -9.22
CA PRO A 84 -25.50 -0.85 -9.43
C PRO A 84 -24.02 -1.20 -9.48
N ALA A 85 -23.59 -2.25 -8.80
CA ALA A 85 -22.22 -2.78 -8.88
C ALA A 85 -22.20 -3.97 -9.84
N GLU A 86 -21.56 -3.81 -10.98
CA GLU A 86 -21.36 -4.87 -11.98
C GLU A 86 -19.91 -5.37 -11.94
N PHE A 87 -19.74 -6.69 -12.12
CA PHE A 87 -18.44 -7.32 -12.26
C PHE A 87 -18.41 -8.17 -13.52
N ARG A 88 -17.31 -8.09 -14.28
CA ARG A 88 -17.07 -8.89 -15.47
C ARG A 88 -15.63 -9.37 -15.44
N ASP A 89 -15.38 -10.65 -15.65
CA ASP A 89 -14.07 -11.26 -15.62
C ASP A 89 -13.27 -10.98 -14.33
N GLY A 90 -13.98 -10.85 -13.19
CA GLY A 90 -13.37 -10.53 -11.89
C GLY A 90 -13.03 -9.05 -11.68
N LEU A 91 -13.22 -8.19 -12.68
CA LEU A 91 -13.01 -6.75 -12.60
C LEU A 91 -14.35 -6.02 -12.42
N ARG A 92 -14.33 -4.91 -11.69
CA ARG A 92 -15.51 -4.04 -11.55
C ARG A 92 -15.69 -3.24 -12.84
N VAL A 93 -16.83 -3.39 -13.49
CA VAL A 93 -17.21 -2.45 -14.54
C VAL A 93 -17.36 -1.07 -13.91
N THR A 94 -16.60 -0.10 -14.41
CA THR A 94 -16.44 1.20 -13.76
C THR A 94 -16.85 2.29 -14.76
N ASP A 95 -18.11 2.70 -14.73
CA ASP A 95 -18.58 3.89 -15.43
C ASP A 95 -18.18 5.18 -14.69
N ALA A 96 -18.58 6.34 -15.18
CA ALA A 96 -18.19 7.62 -14.60
C ALA A 96 -18.69 7.77 -13.16
N ASP A 97 -19.96 7.46 -12.89
CA ASP A 97 -20.54 7.58 -11.55
C ASP A 97 -19.88 6.60 -10.57
N THR A 98 -19.60 5.38 -11.03
CA THR A 98 -18.85 4.39 -10.26
C THR A 98 -17.43 4.86 -9.99
N MET A 99 -16.75 5.50 -10.96
CA MET A 99 -15.39 5.99 -10.79
C MET A 99 -15.30 7.10 -9.75
N ASP A 100 -16.25 8.03 -9.72
CA ASP A 100 -16.34 9.06 -8.70
C ASP A 100 -16.42 8.45 -7.29
N VAL A 101 -17.24 7.39 -7.13
CA VAL A 101 -17.32 6.67 -5.86
C VAL A 101 -16.01 5.94 -5.53
N VAL A 102 -15.39 5.29 -6.50
CA VAL A 102 -14.10 4.61 -6.33
C VAL A 102 -13.04 5.60 -5.84
N GLU A 103 -12.91 6.75 -6.48
CA GLU A 103 -11.93 7.77 -6.12
C GLU A 103 -12.21 8.33 -4.71
N MET A 104 -13.44 8.77 -4.42
CA MET A 104 -13.82 9.26 -3.08
C MET A 104 -13.52 8.22 -1.98
N VAL A 105 -13.83 6.95 -2.23
CA VAL A 105 -13.67 5.90 -1.24
C VAL A 105 -12.21 5.50 -1.08
N LEU A 106 -11.49 5.24 -2.16
CA LEU A 106 -10.11 4.77 -2.07
C LEU A 106 -9.17 5.88 -1.61
N VAL A 107 -9.20 7.05 -2.26
CA VAL A 107 -8.27 8.15 -1.97
C VAL A 107 -8.66 8.90 -0.70
N GLY A 108 -9.96 9.22 -0.56
CA GLY A 108 -10.44 10.04 0.55
C GLY A 108 -10.64 9.27 1.85
N ARG A 109 -11.22 8.06 1.80
CA ARG A 109 -11.63 7.33 2.99
C ARG A 109 -10.65 6.22 3.39
N VAL A 110 -10.46 5.21 2.54
CA VAL A 110 -9.67 4.03 2.88
C VAL A 110 -8.21 4.41 3.10
N ASN A 111 -7.62 5.16 2.19
CA ASN A 111 -6.26 5.65 2.30
C ASN A 111 -6.03 6.38 3.64
N LYS A 112 -6.91 7.31 4.00
CA LYS A 112 -6.76 8.10 5.23
C LYS A 112 -7.03 7.28 6.50
N GLN A 113 -7.84 6.23 6.44
CA GLN A 113 -7.97 5.30 7.57
C GLN A 113 -6.67 4.53 7.82
N ILE A 114 -5.99 4.06 6.76
CA ILE A 114 -4.70 3.37 6.87
C ILE A 114 -3.64 4.33 7.42
N VAL A 115 -3.50 5.50 6.80
CA VAL A 115 -2.55 6.56 7.24
C VAL A 115 -2.73 6.91 8.72
N ASN A 116 -3.96 7.17 9.15
CA ASN A 116 -4.25 7.51 10.53
C ASN A 116 -3.97 6.33 11.48
N GLY A 117 -4.27 5.10 11.05
CA GLY A 117 -3.98 3.90 11.83
C GLY A 117 -2.48 3.71 12.08
N LEU A 118 -1.66 3.85 11.04
CA LEU A 118 -0.20 3.76 11.12
C LEU A 118 0.41 4.90 11.96
N ASN A 119 -0.04 6.14 11.73
CA ASN A 119 0.45 7.31 12.48
C ASN A 119 0.15 7.22 14.00
N ARG A 120 -1.00 6.64 14.38
CA ARG A 120 -1.33 6.37 15.80
C ARG A 120 -0.39 5.36 16.46
N LEU A 121 0.26 4.52 15.69
CA LEU A 121 1.27 3.55 16.14
C LEU A 121 2.70 4.08 16.06
N GLY A 122 2.88 5.37 15.71
CA GLY A 122 4.17 6.03 15.63
C GLY A 122 4.89 5.89 14.28
N ALA A 123 4.32 5.20 13.30
CA ALA A 123 4.83 5.22 11.93
C ALA A 123 4.54 6.58 11.28
N ARG A 124 5.42 7.04 10.38
CA ARG A 124 5.25 8.32 9.66
C ARG A 124 4.62 8.06 8.29
N ALA A 125 3.33 7.73 8.28
CA ALA A 125 2.63 7.37 7.05
C ALA A 125 2.16 8.61 6.26
N VAL A 126 2.30 8.55 4.93
CA VAL A 126 1.83 9.54 3.96
C VAL A 126 0.93 8.86 2.94
N GLY A 127 -0.26 9.40 2.74
CA GLY A 127 -1.22 8.85 1.78
C GLY A 127 -1.08 9.50 0.41
N LEU A 128 -1.02 8.65 -0.61
CA LEU A 128 -0.92 8.98 -2.02
C LEU A 128 -1.96 8.21 -2.82
N SER A 129 -2.32 8.73 -3.98
CA SER A 129 -2.92 7.99 -5.08
C SER A 129 -1.88 7.76 -6.18
N GLY A 130 -2.16 6.90 -7.15
CA GLY A 130 -1.29 6.76 -8.31
C GLY A 130 -1.13 8.05 -9.11
N SER A 131 -2.13 8.94 -9.06
CA SER A 131 -2.09 10.24 -9.78
C SER A 131 -1.14 11.27 -9.16
N ASP A 132 -0.81 11.13 -7.84
CA ASP A 132 0.03 12.11 -7.15
C ASP A 132 1.46 12.12 -7.68
N GLY A 133 1.89 13.25 -8.23
CA GLY A 133 3.21 13.41 -8.83
C GLY A 133 3.48 12.52 -10.06
N GLY A 134 2.44 11.95 -10.66
CA GLY A 134 2.59 10.96 -11.73
C GLY A 134 3.24 9.66 -11.24
N LEU A 135 2.98 9.28 -9.98
CA LEU A 135 3.53 8.06 -9.38
C LEU A 135 3.18 6.81 -10.17
N VAL A 136 1.93 6.71 -10.63
CA VAL A 136 1.46 5.65 -11.53
C VAL A 136 0.74 6.31 -12.70
N GLU A 137 1.20 6.02 -13.89
CA GLU A 137 0.49 6.38 -15.13
C GLU A 137 -0.41 5.21 -15.52
N ALA A 138 -1.70 5.50 -15.73
CA ALA A 138 -2.67 4.53 -16.18
C ALA A 138 -2.73 4.45 -17.70
N ARG A 139 -3.14 3.30 -18.21
CA ARG A 139 -3.68 3.11 -19.56
C ARG A 139 -5.04 2.40 -19.47
N PRO A 140 -5.97 2.63 -20.40
CA PRO A 140 -7.22 1.88 -20.44
C PRO A 140 -6.97 0.38 -20.49
N TRP A 141 -7.76 -0.40 -19.73
CA TRP A 141 -7.67 -1.85 -19.74
C TRP A 141 -8.48 -2.46 -20.89
N GLY A 142 -7.90 -3.39 -21.62
CA GLY A 142 -8.56 -4.16 -22.69
C GLY A 142 -9.11 -3.28 -23.82
N ASP A 143 -10.33 -3.58 -24.25
CA ASP A 143 -11.04 -2.90 -25.34
C ASP A 143 -11.96 -1.75 -24.87
N GLY A 144 -11.91 -1.39 -23.57
CA GLY A 144 -12.76 -0.37 -22.96
C GLY A 144 -14.17 -0.87 -22.55
N SER A 145 -14.49 -2.13 -22.73
CA SER A 145 -15.80 -2.71 -22.33
C SER A 145 -16.04 -2.70 -20.83
N HIS A 146 -15.01 -2.47 -20.02
CA HIS A 146 -15.08 -2.33 -18.55
C HIS A 146 -15.13 -0.86 -18.10
N GLY A 147 -15.26 0.09 -19.02
CA GLY A 147 -15.29 1.52 -18.73
C GLY A 147 -13.94 2.04 -18.23
N LEU A 148 -13.93 2.77 -17.12
CA LEU A 148 -12.74 3.38 -16.51
C LEU A 148 -11.92 2.40 -15.65
N VAL A 149 -11.81 1.15 -16.10
CA VAL A 149 -10.82 0.20 -15.58
C VAL A 149 -9.50 0.46 -16.28
N GLY A 150 -8.43 0.51 -15.50
CA GLY A 150 -7.08 0.77 -15.99
C GLY A 150 -6.11 -0.38 -15.73
N ASP A 151 -5.01 -0.32 -16.44
CA ASP A 151 -3.79 -1.08 -16.19
C ASP A 151 -2.63 -0.09 -15.95
N VAL A 152 -1.54 -0.56 -15.37
CA VAL A 152 -0.35 0.27 -15.16
C VAL A 152 0.41 0.40 -16.48
N ALA A 153 0.64 1.64 -16.91
CA ALA A 153 1.50 1.95 -18.05
C ALA A 153 2.94 2.18 -17.61
N ARG A 154 3.12 2.90 -16.49
CA ARG A 154 4.43 3.25 -15.94
C ARG A 154 4.32 3.56 -14.45
N VAL A 155 5.40 3.30 -13.71
CA VAL A 155 5.60 3.75 -12.32
C VAL A 155 6.78 4.73 -12.29
N ASN A 156 6.61 5.85 -11.58
CA ASN A 156 7.65 6.85 -11.34
C ASN A 156 8.16 6.73 -9.89
N PRO A 157 9.33 6.13 -9.62
CA PRO A 157 9.86 5.96 -8.29
C PRO A 157 10.31 7.28 -7.62
N ASP A 158 10.58 8.32 -8.39
CA ASP A 158 11.09 9.61 -7.89
C ASP A 158 10.16 10.25 -6.86
N VAL A 159 8.87 9.90 -6.89
CA VAL A 159 7.88 10.34 -5.89
C VAL A 159 8.08 9.63 -4.55
N LEU A 160 8.50 8.37 -4.57
CA LEU A 160 8.62 7.54 -3.37
C LEU A 160 9.98 7.66 -2.69
N GLU A 161 11.05 7.82 -3.45
CA GLU A 161 12.42 7.82 -2.93
C GLU A 161 12.65 8.86 -1.83
N PRO A 162 12.29 10.15 -1.99
CA PRO A 162 12.50 11.15 -0.93
C PRO A 162 11.66 10.87 0.34
N LEU A 163 10.53 10.18 0.20
CA LEU A 163 9.70 9.79 1.33
C LEU A 163 10.36 8.65 2.11
N LEU A 164 10.82 7.61 1.40
CA LEU A 164 11.47 6.43 1.98
C LEU A 164 12.79 6.82 2.68
N GLU A 165 13.62 7.63 2.04
CA GLU A 165 14.87 8.15 2.62
C GLU A 165 14.64 8.91 3.94
N ARG A 166 13.51 9.59 4.07
CA ARG A 166 13.12 10.32 5.29
C ARG A 166 12.35 9.48 6.29
N GLY A 167 12.23 8.17 6.05
CA GLY A 167 11.55 7.23 6.94
C GLY A 167 10.03 7.40 6.97
N TYR A 168 9.42 7.89 5.89
CA TYR A 168 7.99 7.85 5.71
C TYR A 168 7.54 6.49 5.18
N VAL A 169 6.30 6.12 5.49
CA VAL A 169 5.60 4.96 4.94
C VAL A 169 4.60 5.44 3.90
N PRO A 170 4.89 5.34 2.59
CA PRO A 170 3.93 5.67 1.55
C PRO A 170 2.76 4.68 1.58
N VAL A 171 1.53 5.21 1.50
CA VAL A 171 0.29 4.43 1.42
C VAL A 171 -0.41 4.82 0.12
N ILE A 172 -0.42 3.94 -0.86
CA ILE A 172 -0.82 4.21 -2.24
C ILE A 172 -2.17 3.56 -2.51
N SER A 173 -3.16 4.34 -2.92
CA SER A 173 -4.42 3.82 -3.44
C SER A 173 -4.30 3.44 -4.91
N SER A 174 -5.01 2.39 -5.34
CA SER A 174 -4.98 1.86 -6.70
C SER A 174 -5.85 2.66 -7.70
N VAL A 175 -5.76 3.99 -7.62
CA VAL A 175 -6.36 4.95 -8.56
C VAL A 175 -5.24 5.72 -9.21
N ALA A 176 -5.22 5.78 -10.53
CA ALA A 176 -4.23 6.51 -11.31
C ALA A 176 -4.86 7.15 -12.53
N ALA A 177 -4.24 8.20 -13.06
CA ALA A 177 -4.72 8.90 -14.24
C ALA A 177 -3.94 8.53 -15.50
N THR A 178 -4.63 8.60 -16.65
CA THR A 178 -3.96 8.60 -17.95
C THR A 178 -3.24 9.92 -18.19
N PRO A 179 -2.01 9.90 -18.72
CA PRO A 179 -1.24 11.13 -18.95
C PRO A 179 -1.85 12.00 -20.05
N GLU A 180 -2.61 11.43 -21.00
CA GLU A 180 -3.13 12.13 -22.18
C GLU A 180 -4.29 13.06 -21.86
N ASP A 181 -5.23 12.62 -21.00
CA ASP A 181 -6.46 13.37 -20.73
C ASP A 181 -6.74 13.56 -19.21
N GLY A 182 -5.87 13.03 -18.35
CA GLY A 182 -5.98 13.14 -16.90
C GLY A 182 -7.14 12.36 -16.30
N LYS A 183 -7.79 11.45 -17.05
CA LYS A 183 -8.91 10.67 -16.52
C LYS A 183 -8.45 9.64 -15.52
N ALA A 184 -9.10 9.63 -14.36
CA ALA A 184 -8.86 8.63 -13.34
C ALA A 184 -9.36 7.24 -13.76
N HIS A 185 -8.59 6.23 -13.42
CA HIS A 185 -8.89 4.82 -13.69
C HIS A 185 -8.79 4.00 -12.41
N ASN A 186 -9.71 3.06 -12.28
CA ASN A 186 -9.70 2.04 -11.22
C ASN A 186 -8.78 0.89 -11.65
N ILE A 187 -7.66 0.72 -10.96
CA ILE A 187 -6.66 -0.31 -11.26
C ILE A 187 -6.71 -1.41 -10.20
N ASN A 188 -6.41 -2.64 -10.58
CA ASN A 188 -6.27 -3.73 -9.62
C ASN A 188 -5.07 -3.45 -8.68
N ALA A 189 -5.31 -3.49 -7.36
CA ALA A 189 -4.29 -3.18 -6.37
C ALA A 189 -3.12 -4.20 -6.36
N ASP A 190 -3.35 -5.45 -6.77
CA ASP A 190 -2.28 -6.44 -6.90
C ASP A 190 -1.36 -6.09 -8.07
N THR A 191 -1.93 -5.61 -9.20
CA THR A 191 -1.16 -5.12 -10.33
C THR A 191 -0.32 -3.91 -9.93
N VAL A 192 -0.92 -2.90 -9.30
CA VAL A 192 -0.17 -1.71 -8.82
C VAL A 192 0.95 -2.11 -7.87
N ALA A 193 0.69 -3.02 -6.93
CA ALA A 193 1.69 -3.47 -5.97
C ALA A 193 2.87 -4.20 -6.66
N GLY A 194 2.58 -5.05 -7.64
CA GLY A 194 3.59 -5.75 -8.42
C GLY A 194 4.48 -4.80 -9.21
N GLU A 195 3.90 -3.84 -9.92
CA GLU A 195 4.64 -2.86 -10.72
C GLU A 195 5.46 -1.89 -9.86
N VAL A 196 4.91 -1.43 -8.73
CA VAL A 196 5.66 -0.61 -7.75
C VAL A 196 6.83 -1.42 -7.17
N ALA A 197 6.63 -2.69 -6.84
CA ALA A 197 7.70 -3.55 -6.31
C ALA A 197 8.81 -3.76 -7.35
N ALA A 198 8.45 -4.08 -8.58
CA ALA A 198 9.42 -4.26 -9.67
C ALA A 198 10.25 -2.99 -9.90
N CYS A 199 9.59 -1.82 -9.92
CA CYS A 199 10.24 -0.54 -10.13
C CYS A 199 11.22 -0.21 -8.99
N LEU A 200 10.82 -0.39 -7.73
CA LEU A 200 11.66 -0.09 -6.56
C LEU A 200 12.85 -1.05 -6.39
N LEU A 201 12.71 -2.31 -6.81
CA LEU A 201 13.82 -3.28 -6.82
C LEU A 201 14.87 -2.92 -7.88
N TYR A 202 14.44 -2.56 -9.08
CA TYR A 202 15.35 -2.18 -10.16
C TYR A 202 16.19 -0.94 -9.83
N THR A 203 15.60 0.05 -9.16
CA THR A 203 16.34 1.26 -8.75
C THR A 203 17.34 0.99 -7.62
N SER A 204 17.06 0.03 -6.71
CA SER A 204 18.00 -0.34 -5.65
C SER A 204 19.23 -1.08 -6.19
N ASP A 205 19.06 -1.98 -7.17
CA ASP A 205 20.16 -2.72 -7.78
C ASP A 205 21.09 -1.79 -8.59
N ALA A 206 20.51 -0.81 -9.31
CA ALA A 206 21.29 0.18 -10.04
C ALA A 206 22.14 1.11 -9.12
N ALA A 207 21.70 1.34 -7.90
CA ALA A 207 22.44 2.11 -6.90
C ALA A 207 23.62 1.30 -6.29
N ASP A 208 23.44 0.00 -6.09
CA ASP A 208 24.48 -0.91 -5.57
C ASP A 208 25.62 -1.14 -6.61
N GLU A 209 25.30 -1.12 -7.91
CA GLU A 209 26.34 -1.26 -8.97
C GLU A 209 27.20 0.01 -9.14
N SER A 210 26.77 1.16 -8.66
CA SER A 210 27.52 2.42 -8.76
C SER A 210 28.61 2.60 -7.70
N VAL A 211 28.82 1.65 -6.79
CA VAL A 211 29.82 1.69 -5.70
C VAL A 211 31.05 0.83 -6.03
N SER A 212 31.27 0.44 -7.27
CA SER A 212 32.47 -0.26 -7.72
C SER A 212 33.30 0.61 -8.66
N VAL A 213 34.00 1.64 -8.09
CA VAL A 213 35.24 2.21 -8.65
C VAL A 213 36.13 2.65 -7.52
#